data_a64352c441ad6085bc1be1407c053c81
#
_entry.id   a64352c441ad6085bc1be1407c053c81
#
_cell.length_a   1.000
_cell.length_b   1.000
_cell.length_c   1.000
_cell.angle_alpha   90.00
_cell.angle_beta   90.00
_cell.angle_gamma   90.00
#
_symmetry.space_group_name_H-M   'P 1'
#
loop_
_entity.id
_entity.type
_entity.pdbx_description
1 polymer ?
#
loop_
_entity_poly.entity_id
_entity_poly.type
_entity_poly.pdbx_seq_one_letter_code
_entity_poly.pdbx_strand_id
1 'polypeptide(L)' 'MDIILLENILNLGKIGDKVKVKNGYGRNFLLKYGKALRFNKENQNFVEKKKRWAK' A
#
# COMPACT_ATOMS: atom_id res chain seq x y z
N MET A 1 -12.01 -2.12 0.39
CA MET A 1 -10.81 -2.54 1.12
C MET A 1 -9.80 -1.40 1.15
N ASP A 2 -9.33 -1.08 2.34
CA ASP A 2 -8.31 -0.05 2.48
C ASP A 2 -6.94 -0.69 2.48
N ILE A 3 -6.04 -0.12 1.70
CA ILE A 3 -4.67 -0.60 1.57
C ILE A 3 -3.70 0.56 1.70
N ILE A 4 -2.44 0.24 1.96
CA ILE A 4 -1.38 1.23 1.99
C ILE A 4 -0.32 0.80 0.96
N LEU A 5 0.10 1.75 0.13
CA LEU A 5 0.97 1.43 -0.99
C LEU A 5 2.42 1.25 -0.55
N LEU A 6 3.08 0.25 -1.10
CA LEU A 6 4.50 -0.03 -0.84
C LEU A 6 5.40 0.56 -1.91
N GLU A 7 4.82 1.04 -3.01
CA GLU A 7 5.57 1.66 -4.09
C GLU A 7 4.67 2.66 -4.81
N ASN A 8 5.26 3.47 -5.65
CA ASN A 8 4.50 4.42 -6.45
C ASN A 8 3.73 3.66 -7.53
N ILE A 9 2.41 3.83 -7.55
CA ILE A 9 1.54 3.19 -8.54
C ILE A 9 0.80 4.29 -9.28
N LEU A 10 1.02 4.35 -10.57
CA LEU A 10 0.58 5.45 -11.43
C LEU A 10 -0.90 5.81 -11.28
N ASN A 11 -1.76 4.81 -11.19
CA ASN A 11 -3.21 5.04 -11.14
C ASN A 11 -3.76 5.09 -9.72
N LEU A 12 -2.94 4.91 -8.70
CA LEU A 12 -3.41 4.82 -7.32
C LEU A 12 -2.79 5.86 -6.39
N GLY A 13 -1.50 6.07 -6.50
CA GLY A 13 -0.82 7.02 -5.64
C GLY A 13 0.64 6.68 -5.41
N LYS A 14 1.20 7.27 -4.37
CA LYS A 14 2.62 7.11 -4.05
C LYS A 14 2.80 6.20 -2.85
N ILE A 15 4.04 5.76 -2.64
CA ILE A 15 4.39 4.93 -1.49
C ILE A 15 3.92 5.60 -0.19
N GLY A 16 3.26 4.81 0.64
CA GLY A 16 2.74 5.30 1.91
C GLY A 16 1.32 5.86 1.85
N ASP A 17 0.75 6.00 0.66
CA ASP A 17 -0.60 6.51 0.52
C ASP A 17 -1.64 5.46 0.88
N LYS A 18 -2.67 5.88 1.62
CA LYS A 18 -3.81 5.03 1.91
C LYS A 18 -4.80 5.14 0.74
N VAL A 19 -5.15 4.01 0.16
CA VAL A 19 -6.05 3.94 -0.99
C VAL A 19 -7.18 2.97 -0.71
N LYS A 20 -8.37 3.30 -1.16
CA LYS A 20 -9.51 2.42 -1.05
C LYS A 20 -9.76 1.76 -2.41
N VAL A 21 -9.77 0.42 -2.45
CA VAL A 21 -9.96 -0.35 -3.66
C VAL A 21 -10.98 -1.46 -3.43
N LYS A 22 -11.47 -2.05 -4.50
CA LYS A 22 -12.36 -3.20 -4.40
C LYS A 22 -11.60 -4.39 -3.83
N ASN A 23 -12.30 -5.23 -3.04
CA ASN A 23 -11.67 -6.38 -2.39
C ASN A 23 -10.95 -7.30 -3.37
N GLY A 24 -11.60 -7.62 -4.48
CA GLY A 24 -10.99 -8.48 -5.49
C GLY A 24 -9.74 -7.90 -6.09
N TYR A 25 -9.76 -6.63 -6.44
CA TYR A 25 -8.61 -5.96 -7.02
C TYR A 25 -7.46 -5.87 -6.01
N GLY A 26 -7.76 -5.47 -4.78
CA GLY A 26 -6.74 -5.36 -3.75
C GLY A 26 -6.06 -6.68 -3.46
N ARG A 27 -6.85 -7.75 -3.29
CA ARG A 27 -6.31 -9.07 -2.96
C ARG A 27 -5.59 -9.73 -4.14
N ASN A 28 -6.19 -9.68 -5.32
CA ASN A 28 -5.69 -10.43 -6.48
C ASN A 28 -4.55 -9.71 -7.20
N PHE A 29 -4.43 -8.43 -7.02
CA PHE A 29 -3.39 -7.67 -7.69
C PHE A 29 -2.39 -7.07 -6.72
N LEU A 30 -2.85 -6.21 -5.83
CA LEU A 30 -1.94 -5.44 -4.99
C LEU A 30 -1.26 -6.29 -3.92
N LEU A 31 -2.02 -7.11 -3.21
CA LEU A 31 -1.47 -7.95 -2.15
C LEU A 31 -0.70 -9.13 -2.73
N LYS A 32 -1.21 -9.71 -3.81
CA LYS A 32 -0.57 -10.87 -4.46
C LYS A 32 0.83 -10.52 -4.97
N TYR A 33 0.99 -9.36 -5.56
CA TYR A 33 2.27 -8.93 -6.12
C TYR A 33 3.12 -8.13 -5.15
N GLY A 34 2.68 -7.97 -3.92
CA GLY A 34 3.45 -7.23 -2.92
C GLY A 34 3.55 -5.73 -3.19
N LYS A 35 2.63 -5.18 -3.96
CA LYS A 35 2.62 -3.76 -4.29
C LYS A 35 2.02 -2.89 -3.19
N ALA A 36 1.24 -3.50 -2.30
CA ALA A 36 0.60 -2.80 -1.20
C ALA A 36 0.33 -3.77 -0.07
N LEU A 37 0.06 -3.22 1.11
CA LEU A 37 -0.33 -4.01 2.27
C LEU A 37 -1.72 -3.61 2.71
N ARG A 38 -2.40 -4.53 3.41
CA ARG A 38 -3.68 -4.21 4.02
C ARG A 38 -3.47 -3.07 5.01
N PHE A 39 -4.35 -2.07 4.96
CA PHE A 39 -4.22 -0.92 5.86
C PHE A 39 -4.54 -1.33 7.29
N ASN A 40 -3.56 -1.24 8.17
CA ASN A 40 -3.73 -1.33 9.61
C ASN A 40 -2.59 -0.56 10.27
N LYS A 41 -2.66 -0.41 11.58
CA LYS A 41 -1.70 0.40 12.32
C LYS A 41 -0.27 -0.13 12.18
N GLU A 42 -0.10 -1.43 12.24
CA GLU A 42 1.22 -2.05 12.12
C GLU A 42 1.81 -1.84 10.73
N ASN A 43 1.01 -2.08 9.71
CA ASN A 43 1.46 -1.88 8.34
C ASN A 43 1.72 -0.41 8.03
N GLN A 44 0.92 0.48 8.60
CA GLN A 44 1.15 1.91 8.45
C GLN A 44 2.50 2.31 9.03
N ASN A 45 2.82 1.84 10.22
CA ASN A 45 4.10 2.13 10.84
C ASN A 45 5.26 1.58 10.02
N PHE A 46 5.10 0.35 9.51
CA PHE A 46 6.11 -0.27 8.67
C PHE A 46 6.40 0.56 7.42
N VAL A 47 5.36 0.99 6.75
CA VAL A 47 5.51 1.76 5.51
C VAL A 47 6.07 3.15 5.78
N GLU A 48 5.69 3.77 6.88
CA GLU A 48 6.25 5.07 7.26
C GLU A 48 7.75 4.99 7.46
N LYS A 49 8.24 3.94 8.11
CA LYS A 49 9.67 3.73 8.28
C LYS A 49 10.36 3.56 6.94
N LYS A 50 9.75 2.77 6.05
CA LYS A 50 10.29 2.53 4.73
C LYS A 50 10.31 3.81 3.90
N LYS A 51 9.29 4.65 4.04
CA LYS A 51 9.19 5.93 3.36
C LYS A 51 10.32 6.87 3.79
N ARG A 52 10.69 6.85 5.06
CA ARG A 52 11.80 7.65 5.55
C ARG A 52 13.13 7.26 4.91
N TRP A 53 13.31 5.97 4.70
CA TRP A 53 14.55 5.43 4.13
C TRP A 53 14.67 5.69 2.64
N ALA A 54 13.56 5.89 1.96
CA ALA A 54 13.52 6.07 0.52
C ALA A 54 13.89 7.49 0.08
N LYS A 55 14.28 8.32 0.99
CA LYS A 55 14.72 9.68 0.64
C LYS A 55 16.11 9.66 0.05
#